data_4ce535263f0dd76195738424f8be6746
#
_entry.id   4ce535263f0dd76195738424f8be6746
#
_cell.length_a   1.000
_cell.length_b   1.000
_cell.length_c   1.000
_cell.angle_alpha   90.00
_cell.angle_beta   90.00
_cell.angle_gamma   90.00
#
_symmetry.space_group_name_H-M   'P 1'
#
loop_
_entity.id
_entity.type
_entity.pdbx_description
1 polymer ?
#
loop_
_entity_poly.entity_id
_entity_poly.type
_entity_poly.pdbx_seq_one_letter_code
_entity_poly.pdbx_strand_id
1 'polypeptide(L)'
;MQALKVSSQTVIQKLAGSIAINIRNDGIVSITVVGASALNQAIKGIIVARRFLKDDGNMDLSVQPTFIPISTEFLKPGEQAVTGIKLIVKKAPIEETPEEISSVKQETKVNDILDTKNK
;
A
#
# COMPACT_ATOMS: atom_id res chain seq x y z
N MET A 1 -12.13 -3.20 12.96
CA MET A 1 -11.22 -2.94 11.83
C MET A 1 -11.58 -3.85 10.67
N GLN A 2 -11.82 -3.28 9.52
CA GLN A 2 -12.07 -4.06 8.31
C GLN A 2 -10.78 -4.65 7.78
N ALA A 3 -10.91 -5.82 7.16
CA ALA A 3 -9.80 -6.50 6.51
C ALA A 3 -10.08 -6.63 5.01
N LEU A 4 -9.22 -6.07 4.20
CA LEU A 4 -9.34 -6.10 2.75
C LEU A 4 -8.33 -7.07 2.16
N LYS A 5 -8.77 -7.91 1.22
CA LYS A 5 -7.87 -8.77 0.47
C LYS A 5 -7.61 -8.13 -0.90
N VAL A 6 -6.34 -8.03 -1.25
CA VAL A 6 -5.93 -7.42 -2.52
C VAL A 6 -5.17 -8.44 -3.34
N SER A 7 -5.52 -8.53 -4.61
CA SER A 7 -4.85 -9.40 -5.58
C SER A 7 -4.22 -8.56 -6.69
N SER A 8 -3.52 -9.24 -7.58
CA SER A 8 -2.97 -8.60 -8.78
C SER A 8 -4.07 -8.03 -9.70
N GLN A 9 -5.30 -8.50 -9.57
CA GLN A 9 -6.44 -8.10 -10.38
C GLN A 9 -7.27 -6.99 -9.74
N THR A 10 -6.97 -6.60 -8.51
CA THR A 10 -7.73 -5.58 -7.79
C THR A 10 -7.69 -4.24 -8.53
N VAL A 11 -8.85 -3.61 -8.70
CA VAL A 11 -8.97 -2.30 -9.34
C VAL A 11 -8.54 -1.22 -8.35
N ILE A 12 -7.49 -0.47 -8.70
CA ILE A 12 -6.85 0.50 -7.81
C ILE A 12 -7.83 1.56 -7.32
N GLN A 13 -8.67 2.13 -8.19
CA GLN A 13 -9.61 3.19 -7.81
C GLN A 13 -10.67 2.68 -6.83
N LYS A 14 -11.15 1.46 -7.00
CA LYS A 14 -12.12 0.85 -6.08
C LYS A 14 -11.48 0.57 -4.73
N LEU A 15 -10.25 0.06 -4.73
CA LEU A 15 -9.50 -0.17 -3.51
C LEU A 15 -9.28 1.13 -2.74
N ALA A 16 -8.86 2.17 -3.43
CA ALA A 16 -8.63 3.48 -2.83
C ALA A 16 -9.90 4.04 -2.18
N GLY A 17 -11.05 3.92 -2.85
CA GLY A 17 -12.33 4.33 -2.29
C GLY A 17 -12.69 3.55 -1.03
N SER A 18 -12.47 2.25 -1.04
CA SER A 18 -12.71 1.39 0.12
C SER A 18 -11.79 1.74 1.30
N ILE A 19 -10.52 1.97 1.04
CA ILE A 19 -9.58 2.41 2.07
C ILE A 19 -10.04 3.74 2.68
N ALA A 20 -10.37 4.73 1.84
CA ALA A 20 -10.79 6.03 2.30
C ALA A 20 -12.04 5.96 3.18
N ILE A 21 -13.03 5.17 2.79
CA ILE A 21 -14.25 4.99 3.58
C ILE A 21 -13.92 4.38 4.95
N ASN A 22 -13.10 3.34 4.98
CA ASN A 22 -12.75 2.67 6.24
C ASN A 22 -11.93 3.58 7.15
N ILE A 23 -11.05 4.39 6.59
CA ILE A 23 -10.27 5.34 7.38
C ILE A 23 -11.17 6.44 7.97
N ARG A 24 -12.13 6.95 7.20
CA ARG A 24 -13.07 7.95 7.70
C ARG A 24 -13.95 7.39 8.82
N ASN A 25 -14.37 6.13 8.71
CA ASN A 25 -15.27 5.52 9.68
C ASN A 25 -14.54 5.01 10.92
N ASP A 26 -13.42 4.32 10.73
CA ASP A 26 -12.75 3.58 11.81
C ASP A 26 -11.35 4.10 12.13
N GLY A 27 -10.75 4.91 11.25
CA GLY A 27 -9.39 5.40 11.41
C GLY A 27 -8.31 4.37 11.13
N ILE A 28 -8.68 3.14 10.78
CA ILE A 28 -7.78 2.02 10.57
C ILE A 28 -8.40 0.98 9.65
N VAL A 29 -7.57 0.38 8.80
CA VAL A 29 -7.97 -0.73 7.94
C VAL A 29 -6.76 -1.64 7.72
N SER A 30 -6.96 -2.93 7.60
CA SER A 30 -5.87 -3.86 7.24
C SER A 30 -6.03 -4.34 5.80
N ILE A 31 -4.91 -4.52 5.14
CA ILE A 31 -4.86 -5.05 3.77
C ILE A 31 -3.96 -6.28 3.78
N THR A 32 -4.46 -7.40 3.26
CA THR A 32 -3.69 -8.63 3.15
C THR A 32 -3.36 -8.88 1.69
N VAL A 33 -2.09 -9.16 1.42
CA VAL A 33 -1.59 -9.45 0.08
C VAL A 33 -0.68 -10.68 0.09
N VAL A 34 -0.67 -11.40 -1.02
CA VAL A 34 0.26 -12.50 -1.27
C VAL A 34 0.87 -12.27 -2.64
N GLY A 35 2.20 -12.16 -2.68
CA GLY A 35 2.94 -11.96 -3.91
C GLY A 35 3.18 -10.49 -4.27
N ALA A 36 4.17 -10.28 -5.11
CA ALA A 36 4.66 -8.95 -5.46
C ALA A 36 3.63 -8.11 -6.23
N SER A 37 2.88 -8.73 -7.14
CA SER A 37 1.89 -8.00 -7.94
C SER A 37 0.73 -7.50 -7.08
N ALA A 38 0.27 -8.32 -6.13
CA ALA A 38 -0.77 -7.91 -5.20
C ALA A 38 -0.29 -6.77 -4.29
N LEU A 39 0.94 -6.86 -3.80
CA LEU A 39 1.54 -5.81 -2.97
C LEU A 39 1.62 -4.49 -3.75
N ASN A 40 2.05 -4.54 -5.00
CA ASN A 40 2.13 -3.35 -5.85
C ASN A 40 0.75 -2.69 -6.01
N GLN A 41 -0.30 -3.49 -6.25
CA GLN A 41 -1.67 -2.97 -6.35
C GLN A 41 -2.13 -2.35 -5.03
N ALA A 42 -1.81 -2.97 -3.90
CA ALA A 42 -2.15 -2.43 -2.59
C ALA A 42 -1.49 -1.08 -2.33
N ILE A 43 -0.20 -0.95 -2.62
CA ILE A 43 0.53 0.31 -2.43
C ILE A 43 -0.05 1.42 -3.31
N LYS A 44 -0.35 1.11 -4.57
CA LYS A 44 -0.97 2.09 -5.49
C LYS A 44 -2.34 2.54 -4.98
N GLY A 45 -3.14 1.62 -4.45
CA GLY A 45 -4.43 1.94 -3.86
C GLY A 45 -4.31 2.86 -2.65
N ILE A 46 -3.32 2.61 -1.81
CA ILE A 46 -3.03 3.46 -0.64
C ILE A 46 -2.63 4.87 -1.09
N ILE A 47 -1.79 4.99 -2.11
CA ILE A 47 -1.36 6.29 -2.63
C ILE A 47 -2.56 7.10 -3.13
N VAL A 48 -3.46 6.47 -3.88
CA VAL A 48 -4.66 7.15 -4.38
C VAL A 48 -5.60 7.50 -3.23
N ALA A 49 -5.75 6.63 -2.24
CA ALA A 49 -6.55 6.91 -1.04
C ALA A 49 -6.00 8.13 -0.28
N ARG A 50 -4.68 8.28 -0.19
CA ARG A 50 -4.06 9.45 0.44
C ARG A 50 -4.50 10.74 -0.24
N ARG A 51 -4.58 10.75 -1.58
CA ARG A 51 -5.05 11.93 -2.33
C ARG A 51 -6.49 12.28 -1.98
N PHE A 52 -7.37 11.28 -1.96
CA PHE A 52 -8.78 11.48 -1.60
C PHE A 52 -8.92 12.07 -0.20
N LEU A 53 -8.16 11.55 0.76
CA LEU A 53 -8.25 11.98 2.16
C LEU A 53 -7.66 13.36 2.39
N LYS A 54 -6.61 13.73 1.67
CA LYS A 54 -6.03 15.08 1.75
C LYS A 54 -6.99 16.11 1.21
N ASP A 55 -7.63 15.82 0.08
CA ASP A 55 -8.54 16.75 -0.58
C ASP A 55 -9.82 16.96 0.22
N ASP A 56 -10.37 15.88 0.79
CA ASP A 56 -11.66 15.90 1.46
C ASP A 56 -11.60 16.24 2.94
N GLY A 57 -10.61 15.74 3.63
CA GLY A 57 -10.61 15.73 5.08
C GLY A 57 -9.35 16.23 5.74
N ASN A 58 -8.41 16.76 4.98
CA ASN A 58 -7.15 17.22 5.52
C ASN A 58 -6.45 16.15 6.37
N MET A 59 -6.40 14.93 5.85
CA MET A 59 -6.02 13.73 6.56
C MET A 59 -4.99 12.96 5.72
N ASP A 60 -4.04 12.32 6.35
CA ASP A 60 -3.08 11.45 5.69
C ASP A 60 -3.14 10.04 6.26
N LEU A 61 -2.29 9.16 5.74
CA LEU A 61 -2.20 7.76 6.14
C LEU A 61 -0.78 7.38 6.50
N SER A 62 -0.66 6.48 7.46
CA SER A 62 0.58 5.75 7.71
C SER A 62 0.33 4.26 7.51
N VAL A 63 1.38 3.52 7.16
CA VAL A 63 1.29 2.09 6.86
C VAL A 63 2.33 1.34 7.65
N GLN A 64 1.90 0.28 8.35
CA GLN A 64 2.80 -0.60 9.07
C GLN A 64 2.69 -2.00 8.48
N PRO A 65 3.73 -2.47 7.76
CA PRO A 65 3.71 -3.82 7.20
C PRO A 65 4.15 -4.86 8.22
N THR A 66 3.57 -6.06 8.10
CA THR A 66 4.00 -7.22 8.89
C THR A 66 3.80 -8.49 8.06
N PHE A 67 4.56 -9.52 8.38
CA PHE A 67 4.37 -10.81 7.75
C PHE A 67 3.16 -11.54 8.33
N ILE A 68 2.50 -12.32 7.48
CA ILE A 68 1.45 -13.23 7.91
C ILE A 68 1.90 -14.64 7.56
N PRO A 69 1.92 -15.55 8.55
CA PRO A 69 2.14 -16.96 8.23
C PRO A 69 0.95 -17.48 7.43
N ILE A 70 1.23 -18.13 6.31
CA ILE A 70 0.21 -18.77 5.48
C ILE A 70 0.23 -20.25 5.82
N SER A 71 -0.95 -20.81 6.06
CA SER A 71 -1.08 -22.23 6.39
C SER A 71 -0.48 -23.09 5.28
N THR A 72 0.39 -24.02 5.66
CA THR A 72 0.99 -24.98 4.73
C THR A 72 0.21 -26.30 4.68
N GLU A 73 -0.91 -26.40 5.39
CA GLU A 73 -1.69 -27.63 5.48
C GLU A 73 -2.22 -28.12 4.13
N PHE A 74 -2.44 -27.19 3.22
CA PHE A 74 -3.00 -27.49 1.89
C PHE A 74 -1.95 -27.50 0.79
N LEU A 75 -0.68 -27.39 1.13
CA LEU A 75 0.38 -27.46 0.14
C LEU A 75 0.52 -28.89 -0.38
N LYS A 76 0.61 -29.00 -1.71
CA LYS A 76 0.91 -30.28 -2.33
C LYS A 76 2.41 -30.57 -2.22
N PRO A 77 2.82 -31.84 -2.31
CA PRO A 77 4.24 -32.18 -2.31
C PRO A 77 4.97 -31.39 -3.40
N GLY A 78 6.06 -30.71 -3.02
CA GLY A 78 6.86 -29.90 -3.93
C GLY A 78 6.46 -28.44 -4.04
N GLU A 79 5.32 -28.02 -3.48
CA GLU A 79 4.94 -26.62 -3.41
C GLU A 79 5.66 -25.93 -2.25
N GLN A 80 6.12 -24.71 -2.50
CA GLN A 80 6.74 -23.92 -1.45
C GLN A 80 5.70 -23.10 -0.70
N ALA A 81 5.90 -22.94 0.60
CA ALA A 81 5.11 -22.04 1.40
C ALA A 81 5.33 -20.61 0.93
N VAL A 82 4.25 -19.86 0.76
CA VAL A 82 4.32 -18.44 0.43
C VAL A 82 4.06 -17.60 1.68
N THR A 83 4.72 -16.45 1.75
CA THR A 83 4.55 -15.52 2.85
C THR A 83 3.57 -14.43 2.44
N GLY A 84 2.57 -14.20 3.27
CA GLY A 84 1.66 -13.09 3.11
C GLY A 84 2.18 -11.85 3.80
N ILE A 85 1.73 -10.70 3.35
CA ILE A 85 2.01 -9.42 3.99
C ILE A 85 0.69 -8.78 4.40
N LYS A 86 0.65 -8.30 5.63
CA LYS A 86 -0.46 -7.52 6.15
C LYS A 86 -0.01 -6.09 6.30
N LEU A 87 -0.74 -5.17 5.69
CA LEU A 87 -0.49 -3.74 5.78
C LEU A 87 -1.54 -3.15 6.70
N ILE A 88 -1.12 -2.63 7.84
CA ILE A 88 -2.01 -1.90 8.74
C ILE A 88 -1.95 -0.44 8.35
N VAL A 89 -3.07 0.06 7.82
CA VAL A 89 -3.19 1.44 7.35
C VAL A 89 -3.95 2.24 8.38
N LYS A 90 -3.36 3.30 8.88
CA LYS A 90 -3.93 4.13 9.93
C LYS A 90 -4.03 5.57 9.49
N LYS A 91 -5.06 6.26 10.00
CA LYS A 91 -5.17 7.70 9.91
C LYS A 91 -3.93 8.37 10.53
N ALA A 92 -3.39 9.36 9.85
CA ALA A 92 -2.24 10.12 10.31
C ALA A 92 -2.44 11.61 10.04
N PRO A 93 -1.84 12.50 10.82
CA PRO A 93 -1.89 13.93 10.52
C PRO A 93 -1.09 14.23 9.26
N ILE A 94 -1.48 15.28 8.55
CA ILE A 94 -0.70 15.76 7.41
C ILE A 94 0.54 16.47 7.96
N GLU A 95 1.71 16.01 7.49
CA GLU A 95 3.00 16.62 7.82
C GLU A 95 3.64 17.10 6.53
N GLU A 96 3.97 18.40 6.49
CA GLU A 96 4.80 18.92 5.42
C GLU A 96 6.25 18.62 5.76
N THR A 97 6.89 17.77 4.99
CA THR A 97 8.29 17.45 5.16
C THR A 97 9.11 18.14 4.08
N PRO A 98 10.39 18.43 4.34
CA PRO A 98 11.27 18.93 3.30
C PRO A 98 11.34 18.04 2.06
N GLU A 99 11.12 16.75 2.23
CA GLU A 99 11.09 15.79 1.13
C GLU A 99 9.94 16.07 0.16
N GLU A 100 8.76 16.48 0.65
CA GLU A 100 7.64 16.81 -0.23
C GLU A 100 7.93 18.03 -1.08
N ILE A 101 8.62 19.03 -0.50
CA ILE A 101 9.02 20.24 -1.21
C ILE A 101 10.04 19.92 -2.30
N SER A 102 10.92 18.98 -2.05
CA SER A 102 11.97 18.59 -2.98
C SER A 102 11.57 17.48 -3.96
N SER A 103 10.33 16.99 -3.91
CA SER A 103 9.87 15.85 -4.71
C SER A 103 10.04 16.07 -6.22
N VAL A 104 9.79 17.27 -6.71
CA VAL A 104 9.95 17.61 -8.13
C VAL A 104 11.40 17.48 -8.58
N LYS A 105 12.34 17.86 -7.73
CA LYS A 105 13.78 17.71 -8.01
C LYS A 105 14.21 16.24 -7.96
N GLN A 106 13.55 15.43 -7.15
CA GLN A 106 13.86 14.01 -7.00
C GLN A 106 13.44 13.18 -8.22
N GLU A 107 12.48 13.62 -9.00
CA GLU A 107 12.10 12.93 -10.23
C GLU A 107 13.29 12.77 -11.19
N THR A 108 14.11 13.81 -11.31
CA THR A 108 15.33 13.76 -12.13
C THR A 108 16.30 12.70 -11.60
N LYS A 109 16.44 12.59 -10.27
CA LYS A 109 17.32 11.60 -9.66
C LYS A 109 16.84 10.17 -9.85
N VAL A 110 15.54 9.95 -9.88
CA VAL A 110 14.97 8.63 -10.16
C VAL A 110 15.37 8.17 -11.56
N ASN A 111 15.33 9.06 -12.53
CA ASN A 111 15.78 8.74 -13.89
C ASN A 111 17.26 8.38 -13.94
N ASP A 112 18.10 9.09 -13.20
CA ASP A 112 19.52 8.79 -13.08
C ASP A 112 19.75 7.38 -12.48
N ILE A 113 18.98 7.02 -11.47
CA ILE A 113 19.06 5.71 -10.85
C ILE A 113 18.67 4.60 -11.84
N LEU A 114 17.63 4.81 -12.63
CA LEU A 114 17.19 3.87 -13.64
C LEU A 114 18.26 3.68 -14.73
N ASP A 115 18.86 4.75 -15.18
CA ASP A 115 19.96 4.71 -16.16
C ASP A 115 21.16 3.94 -15.62
N THR A 116 21.49 4.13 -14.35
CA THR A 116 22.58 3.42 -13.68
C THR A 116 22.32 1.92 -13.63
N LYS A 117 21.09 1.50 -13.41
CA LYS A 117 20.73 0.09 -13.36
C LYS A 117 20.84 -0.61 -14.72
N ASN A 118 20.72 0.14 -15.80
CA ASN A 118 20.79 -0.39 -17.15
C ASN A 118 22.24 -0.52 -17.68
N LYS A 119 23.18 -0.11 -16.88
CA LYS A 119 24.61 -0.27 -17.19
C LYS A 119 25.13 -1.53 -16.51
#